data_69cd0c9f18f003b3d2535e19b182f0dc
#
_entry.id   69cd0c9f18f003b3d2535e19b182f0dc
#
_cell.length_a   1.000
_cell.length_b   1.000
_cell.length_c   1.000
_cell.angle_alpha   90.00
_cell.angle_beta   90.00
_cell.angle_gamma   90.00
#
_symmetry.space_group_name_H-M   'P 1'
#
loop_
_entity.id
_entity.type
_entity.pdbx_description
1 polymer ?
#
loop_
_entity_poly.entity_id
_entity_poly.type
_entity_poly.pdbx_seq_one_letter_code
_entity_poly.pdbx_strand_id
1 'polypeptide(L)'
;MPRRLAIRDFLLAEAIHRDECLYPEHAFAHAHFTLLLKGSFEEVVPGRGSRHMRPLDAAFSPPSFAHRDRVGRGGARLFTLWLQQSAADEFLVSADFWHVPRLWESAPVALPLLRLYTELATAPQSLDPFEIEDRLAQVIGSAHAHHCTHETRRPRWVDGARERISDCPHGALRVTDLAREAGVHPVHFARTFRQFLGVRPAEYRCRARVAMACRLATSTTLPLSQVALAAGFADQSHMTRAFGRVLGIAPAAYRALLRDDRSTGPARG
;
A
#
# COMPACT_ATOMS: atom_id res chain seq x y z
N MET A 1 15.87 -14.71 -6.65
CA MET A 1 16.65 -13.77 -5.83
C MET A 1 15.79 -12.58 -5.47
N PRO A 2 15.92 -11.99 -4.29
CA PRO A 2 15.21 -10.75 -3.96
C PRO A 2 15.61 -9.65 -4.94
N ARG A 3 14.63 -8.85 -5.37
CA ARG A 3 14.86 -7.77 -6.34
C ARG A 3 15.46 -6.57 -5.63
N ARG A 4 16.48 -5.98 -6.21
CA ARG A 4 17.11 -4.77 -5.70
C ARG A 4 17.49 -3.87 -6.88
N LEU A 5 17.10 -2.60 -6.79
CA LEU A 5 17.41 -1.60 -7.81
C LEU A 5 17.78 -0.28 -7.12
N ALA A 6 18.96 0.25 -7.42
CA ALA A 6 19.39 1.57 -6.97
C ALA A 6 19.28 2.55 -8.14
N ILE A 7 18.63 3.69 -7.92
CA ILE A 7 18.45 4.74 -8.93
C ILE A 7 18.63 6.07 -8.22
N ARG A 8 19.67 6.80 -8.59
CA ARG A 8 20.04 8.08 -7.95
C ARG A 8 19.96 7.95 -6.41
N ASP A 9 19.12 8.75 -5.77
CA ASP A 9 18.96 8.82 -4.32
C ASP A 9 17.93 7.82 -3.76
N PHE A 10 17.51 6.85 -4.58
CA PHE A 10 16.52 5.83 -4.22
C PHE A 10 17.10 4.43 -4.28
N LEU A 11 16.73 3.63 -3.29
CA LEU A 11 16.98 2.21 -3.29
C LEU A 11 15.66 1.46 -3.12
N LEU A 12 15.33 0.62 -4.10
CA LEU A 12 14.17 -0.24 -4.06
C LEU A 12 14.63 -1.66 -3.77
N ALA A 13 14.06 -2.29 -2.78
CA ALA A 13 14.42 -3.64 -2.39
C ALA A 13 13.20 -4.47 -2.03
N GLU A 14 13.29 -5.75 -2.39
CA GLU A 14 12.35 -6.77 -1.95
C GLU A 14 13.01 -7.61 -0.86
N ALA A 15 12.31 -7.85 0.24
CA ALA A 15 12.72 -8.77 1.29
C ALA A 15 11.70 -9.92 1.41
N ILE A 16 12.21 -11.15 1.50
CA ILE A 16 11.40 -12.35 1.63
C ILE A 16 11.83 -13.09 2.90
N HIS A 17 10.97 -13.08 3.88
CA HIS A 17 11.12 -13.84 5.12
C HIS A 17 10.22 -15.07 5.04
N ARG A 18 10.78 -16.26 5.14
CA ARG A 18 10.02 -17.51 4.95
C ARG A 18 9.38 -18.01 6.23
N ASP A 19 10.01 -17.72 7.35
CA ASP A 19 9.64 -18.25 8.65
C ASP A 19 9.36 -17.12 9.64
N GLU A 20 8.66 -17.46 10.71
CA GLU A 20 8.47 -16.58 11.85
C GLU A 20 9.83 -16.19 12.45
N CYS A 21 10.08 -14.91 12.60
CA CYS A 21 11.29 -14.41 13.22
C CYS A 21 11.07 -13.08 13.93
N LEU A 22 11.91 -12.83 14.93
CA LEU A 22 11.96 -11.56 15.64
C LEU A 22 13.34 -10.95 15.42
N TYR A 23 13.39 -9.78 14.85
CA TYR A 23 14.60 -9.00 14.72
C TYR A 23 14.83 -8.16 15.97
N PRO A 24 16.08 -8.05 16.45
CA PRO A 24 16.41 -7.19 17.59
C PRO A 24 16.13 -5.73 17.24
N GLU A 25 16.18 -4.87 18.24
CA GLU A 25 16.04 -3.43 18.05
C GLU A 25 17.09 -2.90 17.09
N HIS A 26 16.64 -2.17 16.08
CA HIS A 26 17.47 -1.57 15.05
C HIS A 26 16.88 -0.27 14.59
N ALA A 27 17.69 0.52 13.90
CA ALA A 27 17.27 1.75 13.24
C ALA A 27 18.02 1.89 11.92
N PHE A 28 17.37 2.47 10.94
CA PHE A 28 17.98 2.72 9.63
C PHE A 28 18.39 4.18 9.49
N ALA A 29 19.52 4.42 8.83
CA ALA A 29 20.04 5.77 8.59
C ALA A 29 19.15 6.60 7.65
N HIS A 30 18.38 5.94 6.81
CA HIS A 30 17.57 6.56 5.76
C HIS A 30 16.08 6.37 5.99
N ALA A 31 15.30 7.38 5.62
CA ALA A 31 13.84 7.27 5.56
C ALA A 31 13.44 6.20 4.56
N HIS A 32 12.33 5.50 4.84
CA HIS A 32 11.84 4.48 3.92
C HIS A 32 10.32 4.28 4.01
N PHE A 33 9.75 3.88 2.87
CA PHE A 33 8.40 3.36 2.77
C PHE A 33 8.48 1.85 2.67
N THR A 34 7.67 1.14 3.44
CA THR A 34 7.54 -0.31 3.38
C THR A 34 6.12 -0.70 3.00
N LEU A 35 5.97 -1.57 2.01
CA LEU A 35 4.70 -2.18 1.60
C LEU A 35 4.73 -3.66 1.94
N LEU A 36 3.77 -4.14 2.72
CA LEU A 36 3.59 -5.57 2.91
C LEU A 36 2.84 -6.17 1.71
N LEU A 37 3.54 -6.99 0.94
CA LEU A 37 2.97 -7.67 -0.23
C LEU A 37 2.22 -8.95 0.15
N LYS A 38 2.73 -9.70 1.14
CA LYS A 38 2.18 -11.00 1.57
C LYS A 38 2.62 -11.31 2.99
N GLY A 39 1.82 -12.09 3.71
CA GLY A 39 2.16 -12.58 5.05
C GLY A 39 1.71 -11.65 6.17
N SER A 40 2.45 -11.63 7.26
CA SER A 40 2.18 -10.82 8.46
C SER A 40 3.46 -10.21 8.99
N PHE A 41 3.40 -8.92 9.28
CA PHE A 41 4.53 -8.14 9.74
C PHE A 41 4.10 -7.16 10.81
N GLU A 42 4.90 -7.01 11.85
CA GLU A 42 4.64 -6.11 12.97
C GLU A 42 5.91 -5.35 13.32
N GLU A 43 5.80 -4.03 13.39
CA GLU A 43 6.83 -3.18 13.97
C GLU A 43 6.49 -2.87 15.42
N VAL A 44 7.36 -3.26 16.34
CA VAL A 44 7.23 -2.99 17.77
C VAL A 44 8.09 -1.79 18.14
N VAL A 45 7.45 -0.70 18.57
CA VAL A 45 8.13 0.53 18.94
C VAL A 45 8.25 0.60 20.44
N PRO A 46 9.47 0.60 21.03
CA PRO A 46 9.66 0.66 22.46
C PRO A 46 8.93 1.85 23.09
N GLY A 47 8.10 1.58 24.11
CA GLY A 47 7.33 2.62 24.82
C GLY A 47 6.15 3.22 24.05
N ARG A 48 5.86 2.80 22.80
CA ARG A 48 4.77 3.34 21.97
C ARG A 48 3.80 2.29 21.46
N GLY A 49 4.05 0.98 21.72
CA GLY A 49 3.20 -0.11 21.26
C GLY A 49 3.67 -0.73 19.95
N SER A 50 2.78 -1.37 19.23
CA SER A 50 3.10 -2.07 17.98
C SER A 50 2.18 -1.63 16.83
N ARG A 51 2.71 -1.75 15.61
CA ARG A 51 2.00 -1.49 14.36
C ARG A 51 1.91 -2.78 13.56
N HIS A 52 0.73 -3.38 13.54
CA HIS A 52 0.47 -4.57 12.74
C HIS A 52 0.19 -4.20 11.29
N MET A 53 0.92 -4.77 10.36
CA MET A 53 0.68 -4.63 8.93
C MET A 53 -0.03 -5.86 8.37
N ARG A 54 -1.04 -5.61 7.56
CA ARG A 54 -1.73 -6.59 6.73
C ARG A 54 -1.27 -6.44 5.27
N PRO A 55 -1.41 -7.45 4.42
CA PRO A 55 -1.11 -7.30 3.00
C PRO A 55 -1.77 -6.06 2.40
N LEU A 56 -0.95 -5.25 1.72
CA LEU A 56 -1.25 -3.93 1.16
C LEU A 56 -1.41 -2.79 2.19
N ASP A 57 -0.94 -2.96 3.42
CA ASP A 57 -0.65 -1.81 4.26
C ASP A 57 0.73 -1.26 3.91
N ALA A 58 0.87 0.05 3.97
CA ALA A 58 2.12 0.74 3.74
C ALA A 58 2.54 1.51 4.99
N ALA A 59 3.79 1.40 5.38
CA ALA A 59 4.38 2.14 6.48
C ALA A 59 5.44 3.12 5.99
N PHE A 60 5.63 4.20 6.72
CA PHE A 60 6.76 5.09 6.61
C PHE A 60 7.53 5.10 7.92
N SER A 61 8.83 4.94 7.83
CA SER A 61 9.73 5.02 8.97
C SER A 61 10.78 6.11 8.70
N PRO A 62 10.86 7.12 9.60
CA PRO A 62 11.83 8.20 9.47
C PRO A 62 13.27 7.72 9.72
N PRO A 63 14.29 8.52 9.38
CA PRO A 63 15.68 8.20 9.71
C PRO A 63 15.85 7.98 11.21
N SER A 64 16.69 7.03 11.56
CA SER A 64 17.05 6.72 12.97
C SER A 64 15.87 6.32 13.86
N PHE A 65 14.76 5.91 13.27
CA PHE A 65 13.60 5.42 14.00
C PHE A 65 13.85 4.00 14.54
N ALA A 66 14.05 3.89 15.86
CA ALA A 66 14.32 2.61 16.52
C ALA A 66 13.04 1.78 16.67
N HIS A 67 13.07 0.55 16.20
CA HIS A 67 11.98 -0.43 16.29
C HIS A 67 12.52 -1.86 16.27
N ARG A 68 11.64 -2.80 16.57
CA ARG A 68 11.89 -4.25 16.42
C ARG A 68 10.89 -4.78 15.41
N ASP A 69 11.34 -5.68 14.55
CA ASP A 69 10.48 -6.30 13.57
C ASP A 69 10.11 -7.71 13.96
N ARG A 70 8.83 -8.03 13.83
CA ARG A 70 8.31 -9.39 14.01
C ARG A 70 7.66 -9.84 12.71
N VAL A 71 8.18 -10.92 12.15
CA VAL A 71 7.55 -11.65 11.04
C VAL A 71 6.64 -12.72 11.64
N GLY A 72 5.39 -12.75 11.21
CA GLY A 72 4.43 -13.72 11.68
C GLY A 72 4.58 -15.11 11.06
N ARG A 73 3.81 -16.07 11.57
CA ARG A 73 3.77 -17.45 11.03
C ARG A 73 3.37 -17.43 9.55
N GLY A 74 4.16 -18.12 8.73
CA GLY A 74 3.98 -18.13 7.27
C GLY A 74 4.78 -17.06 6.54
N GLY A 75 5.65 -16.35 7.25
CA GLY A 75 6.60 -15.42 6.68
C GLY A 75 6.01 -14.07 6.30
N ALA A 76 6.83 -13.27 5.65
CA ALA A 76 6.44 -11.98 5.08
C ALA A 76 7.21 -11.70 3.78
N ARG A 77 6.58 -11.00 2.86
CA ARG A 77 7.21 -10.45 1.66
C ARG A 77 6.97 -8.95 1.64
N LEU A 78 8.06 -8.21 1.69
CA LEU A 78 8.08 -6.76 1.82
C LEU A 78 8.69 -6.15 0.56
N PHE A 79 8.18 -5.00 0.17
CA PHE A 79 8.81 -4.12 -0.80
C PHE A 79 9.12 -2.80 -0.10
N THR A 80 10.38 -2.39 -0.12
CA THR A 80 10.84 -1.19 0.58
C THR A 80 11.47 -0.22 -0.41
N LEU A 81 11.05 1.03 -0.32
CA LEU A 81 11.62 2.17 -1.01
C LEU A 81 12.39 3.01 0.02
N TRP A 82 13.70 3.03 -0.09
CA TRP A 82 14.62 3.82 0.71
C TRP A 82 14.92 5.15 0.03
N LEU A 83 14.96 6.23 0.82
CA LEU A 83 15.25 7.59 0.35
C LEU A 83 16.54 8.08 1.01
N GLN A 84 17.49 8.55 0.21
CA GLN A 84 18.62 9.31 0.75
C GLN A 84 18.15 10.70 1.18
N GLN A 85 18.93 11.37 2.02
CA GLN A 85 18.56 12.70 2.55
C GLN A 85 18.34 13.72 1.43
N SER A 86 19.18 13.69 0.38
CA SER A 86 19.05 14.54 -0.82
C SER A 86 17.66 14.43 -1.46
N ALA A 87 17.14 13.22 -1.60
CA ALA A 87 15.80 13.01 -2.14
C ALA A 87 14.70 13.60 -1.26
N ALA A 88 14.87 13.53 0.08
CA ALA A 88 13.90 14.12 0.99
C ALA A 88 13.84 15.65 0.85
N ASP A 89 14.98 16.29 0.60
CA ASP A 89 15.09 17.74 0.44
C ASP A 89 14.54 18.24 -0.91
N GLU A 90 14.58 17.41 -1.95
CA GLU A 90 14.02 17.75 -3.28
C GLU A 90 12.48 17.72 -3.29
N PHE A 91 11.87 16.85 -2.48
CA PHE A 91 10.42 16.85 -2.36
C PHE A 91 9.97 17.91 -1.36
N LEU A 92 9.26 18.93 -1.84
CA LEU A 92 8.66 20.01 -1.06
C LEU A 92 7.60 19.50 -0.07
N VAL A 93 8.04 18.71 0.89
CA VAL A 93 7.20 18.15 1.96
C VAL A 93 7.52 18.89 3.26
N SER A 94 6.53 19.05 4.13
CA SER A 94 6.78 19.70 5.41
C SER A 94 7.82 18.92 6.22
N ALA A 95 8.71 19.63 6.94
CA ALA A 95 9.74 19.00 7.77
C ALA A 95 9.14 17.97 8.75
N ASP A 96 7.95 18.23 9.30
CA ASP A 96 7.25 17.32 10.21
C ASP A 96 6.87 15.99 9.57
N PHE A 97 6.70 15.96 8.24
CA PHE A 97 6.42 14.71 7.53
C PHE A 97 7.55 13.70 7.73
N TRP A 98 8.81 14.14 7.69
CA TRP A 98 9.98 13.28 7.73
C TRP A 98 10.39 12.80 9.13
N HIS A 99 9.71 13.28 10.18
CA HIS A 99 10.07 12.96 11.58
C HIS A 99 9.07 12.05 12.30
N VAL A 100 7.92 11.76 11.69
CA VAL A 100 6.87 10.99 12.34
C VAL A 100 6.61 9.68 11.61
N PRO A 101 6.76 8.51 12.26
CA PRO A 101 6.43 7.23 11.65
C PRO A 101 4.93 7.10 11.42
N ARG A 102 4.54 6.50 10.28
CA ARG A 102 3.15 6.41 9.83
C ARG A 102 2.81 5.02 9.34
N LEU A 103 1.55 4.66 9.51
CA LEU A 103 0.96 3.47 8.91
C LEU A 103 -0.29 3.90 8.12
N TRP A 104 -0.38 3.48 6.87
CA TRP A 104 -1.56 3.63 6.04
C TRP A 104 -2.20 2.25 5.82
N GLU A 105 -3.32 2.03 6.48
CA GLU A 105 -4.17 0.88 6.25
C GLU A 105 -4.91 1.10 4.93
N SER A 106 -4.42 0.48 3.89
CA SER A 106 -4.95 0.48 2.51
C SER A 106 -4.83 1.76 1.66
N ALA A 107 -4.82 1.50 0.39
CA ALA A 107 -5.02 2.23 -0.85
C ALA A 107 -4.17 3.48 -1.20
N PRO A 108 -4.10 4.60 -0.51
CA PRO A 108 -3.53 5.79 -1.16
C PRO A 108 -2.02 5.76 -1.38
N VAL A 109 -1.27 5.21 -0.43
CA VAL A 109 0.19 5.06 -0.52
C VAL A 109 0.56 3.66 -1.01
N ALA A 110 -0.22 2.64 -0.59
CA ALA A 110 0.03 1.25 -0.94
C ALA A 110 -0.07 0.98 -2.45
N LEU A 111 -1.08 1.53 -3.13
CA LEU A 111 -1.28 1.26 -4.55
C LEU A 111 -0.22 1.87 -5.48
N PRO A 112 0.26 3.10 -5.30
CA PRO A 112 1.41 3.59 -6.03
C PRO A 112 2.69 2.77 -5.80
N LEU A 113 2.97 2.37 -4.55
CA LEU A 113 4.09 1.47 -4.22
C LEU A 113 3.93 0.10 -4.88
N LEU A 114 2.73 -0.47 -4.83
CA LEU A 114 2.44 -1.76 -5.46
C LEU A 114 2.57 -1.68 -6.98
N ARG A 115 2.13 -0.60 -7.59
CA ARG A 115 2.30 -0.37 -9.02
C ARG A 115 3.79 -0.31 -9.38
N LEU A 116 4.58 0.48 -8.65
CA LEU A 116 6.03 0.52 -8.83
C LEU A 116 6.66 -0.86 -8.70
N TYR A 117 6.27 -1.62 -7.66
CA TYR A 117 6.75 -2.99 -7.48
C TYR A 117 6.37 -3.90 -8.67
N THR A 118 5.14 -3.82 -9.19
CA THR A 118 4.72 -4.66 -10.32
C THR A 118 5.45 -4.30 -11.61
N GLU A 119 5.68 -3.02 -11.88
CA GLU A 119 6.46 -2.53 -13.03
C GLU A 119 7.90 -3.05 -12.96
N LEU A 120 8.58 -2.87 -11.83
CA LEU A 120 9.93 -3.41 -11.59
C LEU A 120 10.03 -4.93 -11.68
N ALA A 121 8.98 -5.61 -11.25
CA ALA A 121 8.96 -7.06 -11.23
C ALA A 121 8.68 -7.70 -12.60
N THR A 122 7.94 -7.02 -13.47
CA THR A 122 7.51 -7.57 -14.77
C THR A 122 8.34 -7.05 -15.94
N ALA A 123 8.92 -5.86 -15.84
CA ALA A 123 9.66 -5.22 -16.94
C ALA A 123 10.82 -4.33 -16.44
N PRO A 124 11.76 -4.84 -15.62
CA PRO A 124 12.80 -4.00 -15.01
C PRO A 124 13.73 -3.32 -16.02
N GLN A 125 13.86 -3.89 -17.22
CA GLN A 125 14.76 -3.38 -18.27
C GLN A 125 14.10 -2.35 -19.20
N SER A 126 12.79 -2.19 -19.12
CA SER A 126 12.04 -1.25 -19.96
C SER A 126 11.68 0.06 -19.23
N LEU A 127 12.04 0.18 -17.94
CA LEU A 127 11.76 1.37 -17.17
C LEU A 127 12.80 2.44 -17.45
N ASP A 128 12.34 3.55 -17.99
CA ASP A 128 13.13 4.79 -18.06
C ASP A 128 13.32 5.32 -16.62
N PRO A 129 14.55 5.74 -16.22
CA PRO A 129 14.79 6.40 -14.93
C PRO A 129 13.81 7.54 -14.61
N PHE A 130 13.41 8.34 -15.60
CA PHE A 130 12.41 9.41 -15.42
C PHE A 130 11.01 8.88 -15.08
N GLU A 131 10.61 7.75 -15.66
CA GLU A 131 9.33 7.12 -15.30
C GLU A 131 9.33 6.62 -13.86
N ILE A 132 10.48 6.09 -13.40
CA ILE A 132 10.63 5.64 -12.01
C ILE A 132 10.55 6.83 -11.07
N GLU A 133 11.24 7.93 -11.35
CA GLU A 133 11.18 9.16 -10.56
C GLU A 133 9.76 9.72 -10.49
N ASP A 134 9.02 9.73 -11.60
CA ASP A 134 7.61 10.14 -11.62
C ASP A 134 6.74 9.25 -10.72
N ARG A 135 6.96 7.91 -10.73
CA ARG A 135 6.27 6.99 -9.82
C ARG A 135 6.63 7.22 -8.36
N LEU A 136 7.90 7.51 -8.08
CA LEU A 136 8.37 7.84 -6.74
C LEU A 136 7.74 9.15 -6.25
N ALA A 137 7.67 10.17 -7.11
CA ALA A 137 6.97 11.42 -6.81
C ALA A 137 5.48 11.18 -6.50
N GLN A 138 4.81 10.26 -7.21
CA GLN A 138 3.43 9.88 -6.94
C GLN A 138 3.28 9.20 -5.57
N VAL A 139 4.21 8.32 -5.16
CA VAL A 139 4.22 7.70 -3.82
C VAL A 139 4.34 8.78 -2.75
N ILE A 140 5.34 9.63 -2.85
CA ILE A 140 5.62 10.68 -1.87
C ILE A 140 4.50 11.71 -1.84
N GLY A 141 4.01 12.16 -3.00
CA GLY A 141 2.87 13.07 -3.10
C GLY A 141 1.59 12.50 -2.49
N SER A 142 1.32 11.20 -2.68
CA SER A 142 0.18 10.51 -2.06
C SER A 142 0.32 10.44 -0.55
N ALA A 143 1.51 10.14 -0.04
CA ALA A 143 1.81 10.09 1.37
C ALA A 143 1.69 11.48 2.03
N HIS A 144 2.19 12.52 1.37
CA HIS A 144 2.10 13.91 1.84
C HIS A 144 0.68 14.43 1.84
N ALA A 145 -0.09 14.23 0.78
CA ALA A 145 -1.49 14.63 0.71
C ALA A 145 -2.32 14.03 1.86
N HIS A 146 -1.99 12.79 2.28
CA HIS A 146 -2.59 12.18 3.45
C HIS A 146 -2.17 12.83 4.77
N HIS A 147 -0.97 13.38 4.84
CA HIS A 147 -0.48 14.10 6.01
C HIS A 147 -1.14 15.47 6.16
N CYS A 148 -1.12 16.30 5.11
CA CYS A 148 -1.68 17.65 5.15
C CYS A 148 -3.19 17.68 5.42
N THR A 149 -3.93 16.63 5.03
CA THR A 149 -5.36 16.54 5.34
C THR A 149 -5.64 16.25 6.82
N HIS A 150 -4.63 15.82 7.61
CA HIS A 150 -4.79 15.68 9.06
C HIS A 150 -4.69 17.00 9.83
N GLU A 151 -4.00 18.01 9.31
CA GLU A 151 -3.85 19.31 9.96
C GLU A 151 -5.08 20.20 9.79
N THR A 152 -5.79 20.12 8.67
CA THR A 152 -7.09 20.75 8.50
C THR A 152 -8.14 19.90 9.22
N ARG A 153 -8.96 20.54 10.07
CA ARG A 153 -10.03 19.90 10.87
C ARG A 153 -10.99 19.11 9.96
N ARG A 154 -10.59 17.88 9.62
CA ARG A 154 -11.38 16.97 8.79
C ARG A 154 -12.68 16.60 9.51
N PRO A 155 -13.84 16.71 8.86
CA PRO A 155 -15.08 16.26 9.48
C PRO A 155 -15.02 14.76 9.82
N ARG A 156 -15.40 14.39 11.03
CA ARG A 156 -15.37 12.99 11.51
C ARG A 156 -16.09 12.01 10.60
N TRP A 157 -17.13 12.46 9.91
CA TRP A 157 -17.88 11.61 8.99
C TRP A 157 -17.04 11.19 7.76
N VAL A 158 -16.00 11.95 7.38
CA VAL A 158 -15.08 11.55 6.29
C VAL A 158 -14.30 10.32 6.67
N ASP A 159 -13.83 10.24 7.93
CA ASP A 159 -13.14 9.07 8.45
C ASP A 159 -14.09 7.88 8.56
N GLY A 160 -15.27 8.07 9.11
CA GLY A 160 -16.31 7.04 9.18
C GLY A 160 -16.68 6.49 7.79
N ALA A 161 -16.82 7.36 6.79
CA ALA A 161 -17.10 6.95 5.41
C ALA A 161 -15.93 6.15 4.81
N ARG A 162 -14.69 6.58 5.07
CA ARG A 162 -13.47 5.89 4.65
C ARG A 162 -13.40 4.47 5.22
N GLU A 163 -13.58 4.34 6.52
CA GLU A 163 -13.59 3.06 7.25
C GLU A 163 -14.69 2.14 6.73
N ARG A 164 -15.91 2.68 6.60
CA ARG A 164 -17.05 1.93 6.07
C ARG A 164 -16.80 1.34 4.68
N ILE A 165 -16.16 2.11 3.78
CA ILE A 165 -15.80 1.63 2.43
C ILE A 165 -14.67 0.59 2.51
N SER A 166 -13.69 0.78 3.40
CA SER A 166 -12.54 -0.12 3.54
C SER A 166 -12.94 -1.47 4.16
N ASP A 167 -13.83 -1.46 5.14
CA ASP A 167 -14.30 -2.66 5.84
C ASP A 167 -15.25 -3.51 4.99
N CYS A 168 -16.08 -2.85 4.17
CA CYS A 168 -17.07 -3.51 3.34
C CYS A 168 -17.01 -3.07 1.86
N PRO A 169 -15.90 -3.28 1.15
CA PRO A 169 -15.75 -2.83 -0.23
C PRO A 169 -16.71 -3.56 -1.18
N HIS A 170 -17.09 -4.79 -0.85
CA HIS A 170 -18.04 -5.63 -1.58
C HIS A 170 -19.50 -5.20 -1.39
N GLY A 171 -19.80 -4.42 -0.35
CA GLY A 171 -21.17 -3.97 -0.08
C GLY A 171 -21.77 -3.11 -1.17
N ALA A 172 -23.10 -3.13 -1.29
CA ALA A 172 -23.86 -2.25 -2.20
C ALA A 172 -23.93 -0.80 -1.69
N LEU A 173 -22.84 -0.28 -1.13
CA LEU A 173 -22.75 1.07 -0.57
C LEU A 173 -22.90 2.11 -1.69
N ARG A 174 -24.02 2.82 -1.70
CA ARG A 174 -24.22 3.96 -2.58
C ARG A 174 -23.68 5.24 -1.92
N VAL A 175 -23.17 6.16 -2.70
CA VAL A 175 -22.73 7.47 -2.19
C VAL A 175 -23.87 8.20 -1.46
N THR A 176 -25.10 8.00 -1.90
CA THR A 176 -26.31 8.54 -1.25
C THR A 176 -26.54 7.97 0.14
N ASP A 177 -26.19 6.71 0.38
CA ASP A 177 -26.35 6.07 1.68
C ASP A 177 -25.31 6.59 2.65
N LEU A 178 -24.05 6.66 2.21
CA LEU A 178 -22.95 7.24 2.98
C LEU A 178 -23.20 8.72 3.31
N ALA A 179 -23.73 9.49 2.38
CA ALA A 179 -24.10 10.89 2.61
C ALA A 179 -25.22 11.03 3.63
N ARG A 180 -26.23 10.14 3.58
CA ARG A 180 -27.32 10.10 4.56
C ARG A 180 -26.81 9.74 5.96
N GLU A 181 -25.93 8.73 6.07
CA GLU A 181 -25.27 8.36 7.34
C GLU A 181 -24.43 9.52 7.91
N ALA A 182 -23.78 10.28 7.03
CA ALA A 182 -22.99 11.47 7.38
C ALA A 182 -23.85 12.71 7.70
N GLY A 183 -25.18 12.68 7.47
CA GLY A 183 -26.07 13.82 7.68
C GLY A 183 -25.83 14.98 6.71
N VAL A 184 -25.30 14.72 5.50
CA VAL A 184 -24.96 15.75 4.52
C VAL A 184 -25.56 15.46 3.14
N HIS A 185 -25.68 16.52 2.31
CA HIS A 185 -26.15 16.35 0.94
C HIS A 185 -25.11 15.55 0.10
N PRO A 186 -25.51 14.64 -0.80
CA PRO A 186 -24.60 13.79 -1.59
C PRO A 186 -23.54 14.56 -2.40
N VAL A 187 -23.86 15.73 -2.92
CA VAL A 187 -22.90 16.59 -3.66
C VAL A 187 -21.84 17.14 -2.70
N HIS A 188 -22.26 17.62 -1.52
CA HIS A 188 -21.34 18.08 -0.49
C HIS A 188 -20.45 16.92 0.00
N PHE A 189 -21.06 15.75 0.24
CA PHE A 189 -20.32 14.54 0.60
C PHE A 189 -19.21 14.23 -0.42
N ALA A 190 -19.53 14.12 -1.70
CA ALA A 190 -18.57 13.76 -2.74
C ALA A 190 -17.45 14.80 -2.90
N ARG A 191 -17.78 16.10 -2.79
CA ARG A 191 -16.82 17.20 -2.87
C ARG A 191 -15.85 17.16 -1.68
N THR A 192 -16.37 17.10 -0.46
CA THR A 192 -15.58 17.08 0.78
C THR A 192 -14.74 15.80 0.88
N PHE A 193 -15.33 14.63 0.55
CA PHE A 193 -14.59 13.38 0.50
C PHE A 193 -13.39 13.47 -0.44
N ARG A 194 -13.59 14.04 -1.67
CA ARG A 194 -12.49 14.26 -2.62
C ARG A 194 -11.48 15.27 -2.10
N GLN A 195 -11.89 16.32 -1.45
CA GLN A 195 -11.01 17.34 -0.87
C GLN A 195 -10.04 16.74 0.15
N PHE A 196 -10.53 15.85 1.02
CA PHE A 196 -9.71 15.27 2.10
C PHE A 196 -9.01 13.96 1.74
N LEU A 197 -9.51 13.19 0.76
CA LEU A 197 -8.94 11.90 0.38
C LEU A 197 -8.34 11.88 -1.03
N GLY A 198 -8.35 13.01 -1.72
CA GLY A 198 -7.75 13.17 -3.05
C GLY A 198 -8.53 12.52 -4.19
N VAL A 199 -9.46 11.60 -3.90
CA VAL A 199 -10.20 10.81 -4.89
C VAL A 199 -11.70 10.81 -4.62
N ARG A 200 -12.50 10.56 -5.67
CA ARG A 200 -13.94 10.44 -5.53
C ARG A 200 -14.32 9.16 -4.76
N PRO A 201 -15.46 9.13 -4.01
CA PRO A 201 -15.89 7.95 -3.26
C PRO A 201 -15.98 6.67 -4.10
N ALA A 202 -16.47 6.76 -5.34
CA ALA A 202 -16.55 5.61 -6.25
C ALA A 202 -15.17 5.08 -6.66
N GLU A 203 -14.21 5.96 -6.87
CA GLU A 203 -12.82 5.58 -7.15
C GLU A 203 -12.15 4.96 -5.92
N TYR A 204 -12.34 5.56 -4.74
CA TYR A 204 -11.84 5.01 -3.48
C TYR A 204 -12.35 3.59 -3.25
N ARG A 205 -13.66 3.36 -3.47
CA ARG A 205 -14.25 2.01 -3.39
C ARG A 205 -13.67 1.04 -4.42
N CYS A 206 -13.42 1.51 -5.66
CA CYS A 206 -12.76 0.68 -6.67
C CYS A 206 -11.37 0.23 -6.20
N ARG A 207 -10.58 1.14 -5.65
CA ARG A 207 -9.25 0.85 -5.08
C ARG A 207 -9.34 -0.13 -3.90
N ALA A 208 -10.30 0.06 -2.99
CA ALA A 208 -10.54 -0.85 -1.86
C ALA A 208 -10.91 -2.28 -2.35
N ARG A 209 -11.73 -2.41 -3.40
CA ARG A 209 -12.05 -3.69 -4.03
C ARG A 209 -10.83 -4.35 -4.67
N VAL A 210 -9.99 -3.57 -5.37
CA VAL A 210 -8.72 -4.08 -5.93
C VAL A 210 -7.82 -4.58 -4.80
N ALA A 211 -7.66 -3.83 -3.72
CA ALA A 211 -6.87 -4.24 -2.57
C ALA A 211 -7.41 -5.55 -1.93
N MET A 212 -8.73 -5.68 -1.78
CA MET A 212 -9.36 -6.92 -1.30
C MET A 212 -9.08 -8.09 -2.25
N ALA A 213 -9.23 -7.88 -3.56
CA ALA A 213 -8.94 -8.90 -4.55
C ALA A 213 -7.46 -9.32 -4.56
N CYS A 214 -6.53 -8.38 -4.37
CA CYS A 214 -5.10 -8.66 -4.20
C CYS A 214 -4.85 -9.58 -3.00
N ARG A 215 -5.43 -9.23 -1.84
CA ARG A 215 -5.34 -10.08 -0.63
C ARG A 215 -5.87 -11.49 -0.89
N LEU A 216 -7.08 -11.62 -1.41
CA LEU A 216 -7.70 -12.92 -1.71
C LEU A 216 -6.90 -13.71 -2.76
N ALA A 217 -6.38 -13.06 -3.79
CA ALA A 217 -5.59 -13.69 -4.83
C ALA A 217 -4.30 -14.31 -4.29
N THR A 218 -3.71 -13.77 -3.25
CA THR A 218 -2.44 -14.25 -2.66
C THR A 218 -2.63 -15.18 -1.47
N SER A 219 -3.70 -14.99 -0.67
CA SER A 219 -3.97 -15.76 0.55
C SER A 219 -4.82 -17.01 0.32
N THR A 220 -5.46 -17.16 -0.86
CA THR A 220 -6.37 -18.27 -1.14
C THR A 220 -6.04 -18.98 -2.46
N THR A 221 -6.61 -20.16 -2.65
CA THR A 221 -6.56 -20.91 -3.91
C THR A 221 -7.80 -20.69 -4.78
N LEU A 222 -8.71 -19.80 -4.39
CA LEU A 222 -9.95 -19.53 -5.10
C LEU A 222 -9.71 -19.20 -6.58
N PRO A 223 -10.57 -19.67 -7.50
CA PRO A 223 -10.59 -19.19 -8.88
C PRO A 223 -10.75 -17.68 -8.94
N LEU A 224 -10.14 -17.01 -9.94
CA LEU A 224 -10.21 -15.54 -10.04
C LEU A 224 -11.63 -15.01 -10.22
N SER A 225 -12.54 -15.80 -10.79
CA SER A 225 -13.96 -15.49 -10.85
C SER A 225 -14.60 -15.38 -9.46
N GLN A 226 -14.27 -16.29 -8.55
CA GLN A 226 -14.74 -16.24 -7.17
C GLN A 226 -14.08 -15.12 -6.36
N VAL A 227 -12.79 -14.87 -6.59
CA VAL A 227 -12.09 -13.70 -6.02
C VAL A 227 -12.77 -12.41 -6.44
N ALA A 228 -13.18 -12.29 -7.71
CA ALA A 228 -13.89 -11.11 -8.20
C ALA A 228 -15.19 -10.87 -7.44
N LEU A 229 -16.02 -11.89 -7.31
CA LEU A 229 -17.29 -11.81 -6.59
C LEU A 229 -17.08 -11.48 -5.10
N ALA A 230 -16.15 -12.17 -4.44
CA ALA A 230 -15.82 -11.95 -3.03
C ALA A 230 -15.28 -10.54 -2.76
N ALA A 231 -14.56 -9.95 -3.72
CA ALA A 231 -14.09 -8.57 -3.64
C ALA A 231 -15.13 -7.52 -4.06
N GLY A 232 -16.35 -7.95 -4.45
CA GLY A 232 -17.47 -7.06 -4.79
C GLY A 232 -17.48 -6.55 -6.22
N PHE A 233 -16.77 -7.21 -7.16
CA PHE A 233 -16.91 -6.98 -8.58
C PHE A 233 -18.09 -7.78 -9.15
N ALA A 234 -18.71 -7.29 -10.21
CA ALA A 234 -19.80 -8.00 -10.87
C ALA A 234 -19.34 -9.33 -11.48
N ASP A 235 -18.14 -9.34 -12.04
CA ASP A 235 -17.52 -10.49 -12.69
C ASP A 235 -15.99 -10.34 -12.75
N GLN A 236 -15.31 -11.38 -13.27
CA GLN A 236 -13.86 -11.39 -13.43
C GLN A 236 -13.38 -10.34 -14.45
N SER A 237 -14.14 -10.05 -15.49
CA SER A 237 -13.77 -9.06 -16.51
C SER A 237 -13.79 -7.64 -15.93
N HIS A 238 -14.78 -7.32 -15.09
CA HIS A 238 -14.84 -6.07 -14.35
C HIS A 238 -13.63 -5.93 -13.42
N MET A 239 -13.28 -6.98 -12.66
CA MET A 239 -12.08 -7.00 -11.82
C MET A 239 -10.81 -6.78 -12.66
N THR A 240 -10.65 -7.47 -13.78
CA THR A 240 -9.48 -7.37 -14.67
C THR A 240 -9.28 -5.95 -15.18
N ARG A 241 -10.36 -5.28 -15.62
CA ARG A 241 -10.30 -3.87 -16.03
C ARG A 241 -9.90 -2.93 -14.90
N ALA A 242 -10.41 -3.19 -13.70
CA ALA A 242 -10.04 -2.40 -12.52
C ALA A 242 -8.56 -2.60 -12.14
N PHE A 243 -8.05 -3.82 -12.16
CA PHE A 243 -6.63 -4.13 -11.95
C PHE A 243 -5.73 -3.43 -12.96
N GLY A 244 -6.02 -3.53 -14.26
CA GLY A 244 -5.25 -2.85 -15.31
C GLY A 244 -5.18 -1.34 -15.09
N ARG A 245 -6.31 -0.72 -14.70
CA ARG A 245 -6.35 0.73 -14.43
C ARG A 245 -5.59 1.13 -13.16
N VAL A 246 -5.68 0.34 -12.09
CA VAL A 246 -5.11 0.70 -10.78
C VAL A 246 -3.66 0.26 -10.65
N LEU A 247 -3.31 -0.94 -11.15
CA LEU A 247 -2.01 -1.58 -10.94
C LEU A 247 -1.19 -1.76 -12.23
N GLY A 248 -1.77 -1.54 -13.40
CA GLY A 248 -1.10 -1.78 -14.68
C GLY A 248 -0.92 -3.26 -15.04
N ILE A 249 -1.45 -4.20 -14.26
CA ILE A 249 -1.22 -5.65 -14.40
C ILE A 249 -2.54 -6.41 -14.28
N ALA A 250 -2.63 -7.57 -14.93
CA ALA A 250 -3.80 -8.45 -14.81
C ALA A 250 -3.79 -9.24 -13.48
N PRO A 251 -4.97 -9.60 -12.90
CA PRO A 251 -5.05 -10.35 -11.64
C PRO A 251 -4.29 -11.69 -11.66
N ALA A 252 -4.28 -12.38 -12.80
CA ALA A 252 -3.55 -13.65 -12.97
C ALA A 252 -2.03 -13.44 -12.87
N ALA A 253 -1.50 -12.42 -13.53
CA ALA A 253 -0.09 -12.05 -13.48
C ALA A 253 0.31 -11.60 -12.08
N TYR A 254 -0.53 -10.78 -11.39
CA TYR A 254 -0.33 -10.40 -10.00
C TYR A 254 -0.25 -11.63 -9.08
N ARG A 255 -1.19 -12.57 -9.22
CA ARG A 255 -1.20 -13.83 -8.47
C ARG A 255 0.08 -14.64 -8.71
N ALA A 256 0.50 -14.80 -9.96
CA ALA A 256 1.72 -15.52 -10.32
C ALA A 256 2.95 -14.86 -9.70
N LEU A 257 3.07 -13.53 -9.81
CA LEU A 257 4.18 -12.74 -9.26
C LEU A 257 4.41 -12.98 -7.76
N LEU A 258 3.34 -13.16 -6.97
CA LEU A 258 3.43 -13.33 -5.52
C LEU A 258 3.32 -14.80 -5.05
N ARG A 259 3.02 -15.75 -5.96
CA ARG A 259 3.01 -17.19 -5.67
C ARG A 259 4.35 -17.88 -5.89
N ASP A 260 5.25 -17.29 -6.64
CA ASP A 260 6.52 -17.91 -7.11
C ASP A 260 7.56 -18.21 -6.00
N ASP A 261 7.17 -18.14 -4.73
CA ASP A 261 8.02 -18.46 -3.58
C ASP A 261 8.32 -19.96 -3.38
N ARG A 262 7.78 -20.85 -4.23
CA ARG A 262 7.92 -22.31 -4.01
C ARG A 262 9.09 -22.96 -4.76
N SER A 263 9.81 -22.24 -5.62
CA SER A 263 10.77 -22.86 -6.54
C SER A 263 12.26 -22.67 -6.25
N THR A 264 12.66 -21.94 -5.20
CA THR A 264 14.07 -21.90 -4.80
C THR A 264 14.25 -22.56 -3.45
N GLY A 265 14.71 -23.83 -3.50
CA GLY A 265 15.20 -24.57 -2.34
C GLY A 265 16.31 -23.78 -1.60
N PRO A 266 16.66 -24.19 -0.37
CA PRO A 266 17.64 -23.47 0.42
C PRO A 266 18.97 -23.41 -0.34
N ALA A 267 19.49 -22.21 -0.54
CA ALA A 267 20.88 -22.04 -0.94
C ALA A 267 21.73 -22.62 0.20
N ARG A 268 22.28 -23.82 -0.03
CA ARG A 268 23.35 -24.38 0.80
C ARG A 268 24.60 -23.56 0.51
N GLY A 269 25.19 -23.00 1.53
CA GLY A 269 26.48 -22.36 1.47
C GLY A 269 26.63 -21.29 2.52
#